data_b23114787c064276aa014c7259430385
#
_entry.id   b23114787c064276aa014c7259430385
#
_cell.length_a   1.000
_cell.length_b   1.000
_cell.length_c   1.000
_cell.angle_alpha   90.00
_cell.angle_beta   90.00
_cell.angle_gamma   90.00
#
_symmetry.space_group_name_H-M   'P 1'
#
loop_
_entity.id
_entity.type
_entity.pdbx_description
1 polymer ?
#
loop_
_entity_poly.entity_id
_entity_poly.type
_entity_poly.pdbx_seq_one_letter_code
_entity_poly.pdbx_strand_id
1 'polypeptide(L)'
;RTSPIHFGLVMTELGSLRSVQCPIEDIPEGQLKDYMLASSACFPALRPREIDGVKYIDGGWRDNMPLDLAAKMGAAELLGVDMDGIGIVRPNTTGLPTRIVRSHWDLGPTLDFDPARAGRNIALGYFDTLRLFGRCGGTAYAMLPDNEEFLARFAEQYQKLLAEVCARAPEIDLVEKNARLRANYPAPYAPNPSAPTRGALAPLELAAEHVGVPED
;
A
#
# COMPACT_ATOMS: atom_id res chain seq x y z
N ARG A 1 -24.42 15.70 3.85
CA ARG A 1 -24.67 14.97 5.15
C ARG A 1 -25.79 13.93 5.06
N THR A 2 -26.34 13.70 3.88
CA THR A 2 -27.36 12.66 3.64
C THR A 2 -26.76 11.30 3.24
N SER A 3 -25.44 11.22 3.04
CA SER A 3 -24.74 9.97 2.70
C SER A 3 -24.76 9.01 3.90
N PRO A 4 -24.99 7.71 3.67
CA PRO A 4 -24.83 6.69 4.71
C PRO A 4 -23.35 6.41 5.02
N ILE A 5 -22.42 6.96 4.24
CA ILE A 5 -20.99 6.78 4.42
C ILE A 5 -20.48 7.82 5.43
N HIS A 6 -19.90 7.37 6.53
CA HIS A 6 -19.20 8.23 7.46
C HIS A 6 -17.93 8.79 6.81
N PHE A 7 -17.65 10.05 7.04
CA PHE A 7 -16.48 10.74 6.50
C PHE A 7 -15.71 11.42 7.63
N GLY A 8 -14.41 11.34 7.59
CA GLY A 8 -13.51 12.06 8.51
C GLY A 8 -12.22 12.41 7.80
N LEU A 9 -11.55 13.44 8.30
CA LEU A 9 -10.26 13.89 7.80
C LEU A 9 -9.32 14.25 8.96
N VAL A 10 -8.03 14.37 8.65
CA VAL A 10 -7.02 14.80 9.60
C VAL A 10 -6.32 16.03 9.08
N MET A 11 -6.06 16.98 9.96
CA MET A 11 -5.25 18.16 9.70
C MET A 11 -4.15 18.24 10.76
N THR A 12 -3.10 19.01 10.47
CA THR A 12 -2.06 19.34 11.44
C THR A 12 -2.09 20.84 11.73
N GLU A 13 -2.26 21.22 12.98
CA GLU A 13 -2.15 22.62 13.41
C GLU A 13 -0.69 23.08 13.26
N LEU A 14 -0.45 24.11 12.45
CA LEU A 14 0.92 24.53 12.11
C LEU A 14 1.72 25.04 13.30
N GLY A 15 1.08 25.76 14.23
CA GLY A 15 1.76 26.36 15.38
C GLY A 15 2.20 25.34 16.44
N SER A 16 1.33 24.40 16.76
CA SER A 16 1.55 23.37 17.81
C SER A 16 2.05 22.04 17.25
N LEU A 17 1.97 21.83 15.94
CA LEU A 17 2.16 20.55 15.24
C LEU A 17 1.28 19.43 15.82
N ARG A 18 0.11 19.76 16.33
CA ARG A 18 -0.87 18.82 16.87
C ARG A 18 -1.72 18.25 15.73
N SER A 19 -1.92 16.93 15.73
CA SER A 19 -2.90 16.25 14.86
C SER A 19 -4.32 16.59 15.31
N VAL A 20 -5.16 17.01 14.38
CA VAL A 20 -6.57 17.31 14.58
C VAL A 20 -7.40 16.39 13.72
N GLN A 21 -8.13 15.49 14.35
CA GLN A 21 -9.04 14.55 13.70
C GLN A 21 -10.45 15.18 13.67
N CYS A 22 -11.05 15.21 12.48
CA CYS A 22 -12.34 15.85 12.25
C CYS A 22 -13.30 14.87 11.57
N PRO A 23 -14.16 14.17 12.32
CA PRO A 23 -15.36 13.55 11.77
C PRO A 23 -16.25 14.61 11.12
N ILE A 24 -17.05 14.23 10.13
CA ILE A 24 -17.93 15.17 9.40
C ILE A 24 -18.91 15.89 10.31
N GLU A 25 -19.28 15.27 11.41
CA GLU A 25 -20.20 15.81 12.43
C GLU A 25 -19.60 17.04 13.13
N ASP A 26 -18.28 17.06 13.30
CA ASP A 26 -17.55 18.14 13.97
C ASP A 26 -17.22 19.32 13.03
N ILE A 27 -17.44 19.15 11.71
CA ILE A 27 -17.21 20.20 10.72
C ILE A 27 -18.45 21.09 10.60
N PRO A 28 -18.35 22.42 10.81
CA PRO A 28 -19.49 23.32 10.65
C PRO A 28 -20.09 23.26 9.25
N GLU A 29 -21.40 23.46 9.15
CA GLU A 29 -22.09 23.45 7.86
C GLU A 29 -21.54 24.55 6.94
N GLY A 30 -21.28 24.18 5.68
CA GLY A 30 -20.69 25.08 4.68
C GLY A 30 -19.16 25.15 4.70
N GLN A 31 -18.47 24.66 5.77
CA GLN A 31 -17.01 24.75 5.89
C GLN A 31 -16.26 23.49 5.41
N LEU A 32 -16.93 22.43 4.97
CA LEU A 32 -16.28 21.18 4.55
C LEU A 32 -15.14 21.41 3.53
N LYS A 33 -15.36 22.34 2.58
CA LYS A 33 -14.35 22.70 1.58
C LYS A 33 -13.04 23.20 2.23
N ASP A 34 -13.15 24.06 3.24
CA ASP A 34 -11.97 24.65 3.88
C ASP A 34 -11.20 23.58 4.69
N TYR A 35 -11.93 22.70 5.36
CA TYR A 35 -11.34 21.56 6.08
C TYR A 35 -10.65 20.58 5.13
N MET A 36 -11.25 20.24 3.98
CA MET A 36 -10.63 19.40 2.95
C MET A 36 -9.36 20.04 2.39
N LEU A 37 -9.39 21.36 2.10
CA LEU A 37 -8.22 22.08 1.63
C LEU A 37 -7.11 22.17 2.70
N ALA A 38 -7.48 22.25 3.97
CA ALA A 38 -6.53 22.21 5.07
C ALA A 38 -5.88 20.83 5.20
N SER A 39 -6.69 19.76 5.11
CA SER A 39 -6.22 18.38 5.17
C SER A 39 -5.26 17.99 4.03
N SER A 40 -5.34 18.67 2.90
CA SER A 40 -4.50 18.45 1.71
C SER A 40 -3.45 19.54 1.49
N ALA A 41 -3.26 20.45 2.43
CA ALA A 41 -2.28 21.54 2.31
C ALA A 41 -0.84 21.05 2.59
N CYS A 42 -0.25 20.36 1.62
CA CYS A 42 1.11 19.79 1.71
C CYS A 42 2.16 20.91 1.81
N PHE A 43 2.39 21.39 3.03
CA PHE A 43 3.39 22.44 3.32
C PHE A 43 4.82 21.88 3.18
N PRO A 44 5.79 22.65 2.64
CA PRO A 44 5.70 24.05 2.20
C PRO A 44 5.24 24.24 0.75
N ALA A 45 4.99 23.20 -0.02
CA ALA A 45 4.60 23.29 -1.41
C ALA A 45 3.23 23.99 -1.59
N LEU A 46 2.30 23.72 -0.68
CA LEU A 46 1.00 24.40 -0.62
C LEU A 46 0.91 25.29 0.61
N ARG A 47 0.16 26.38 0.48
CA ARG A 47 -0.02 27.34 1.59
C ARG A 47 -0.90 26.75 2.69
N PRO A 48 -0.57 27.01 3.97
CA PRO A 48 -1.46 26.65 5.07
C PRO A 48 -2.86 27.26 4.90
N ARG A 49 -3.88 26.53 5.35
CA ARG A 49 -5.26 27.03 5.37
C ARG A 49 -5.58 27.56 6.74
N GLU A 50 -6.19 28.76 6.80
CA GLU A 50 -6.64 29.35 8.06
C GLU A 50 -8.14 29.07 8.26
N ILE A 51 -8.49 28.53 9.42
CA ILE A 51 -9.86 28.26 9.86
C ILE A 51 -9.98 28.82 11.28
N ASP A 52 -10.90 29.71 11.49
CA ASP A 52 -11.16 30.38 12.77
C ASP A 52 -9.89 30.94 13.46
N GLY A 53 -9.00 31.57 12.66
CA GLY A 53 -7.75 32.20 13.14
C GLY A 53 -6.60 31.20 13.40
N VAL A 54 -6.81 29.90 13.20
CA VAL A 54 -5.80 28.87 13.35
C VAL A 54 -5.33 28.38 11.98
N LYS A 55 -4.00 28.25 11.80
CA LYS A 55 -3.41 27.76 10.55
C LYS A 55 -3.21 26.26 10.59
N TYR A 56 -3.71 25.59 9.56
CA TYR A 56 -3.61 24.15 9.37
C TYR A 56 -2.85 23.80 8.10
N ILE A 57 -2.16 22.66 8.16
CA ILE A 57 -1.47 22.01 7.05
C ILE A 57 -1.93 20.56 6.96
N ASP A 58 -1.45 19.85 5.94
CA ASP A 58 -1.75 18.45 5.66
C ASP A 58 -1.68 17.56 6.91
N GLY A 59 -2.65 16.68 7.05
CA GLY A 59 -2.71 15.72 8.14
C GLY A 59 -1.56 14.73 8.16
N GLY A 60 -1.01 14.42 6.99
CA GLY A 60 0.11 13.48 6.83
C GLY A 60 1.37 13.86 7.62
N TRP A 61 1.56 15.15 7.93
CA TRP A 61 2.64 15.57 8.82
C TRP A 61 2.64 14.90 10.20
N ARG A 62 1.50 14.43 10.67
CA ARG A 62 1.35 13.83 11.99
C ARG A 62 0.65 12.48 11.97
N ASP A 63 -0.16 12.22 10.95
CA ASP A 63 -0.96 11.00 10.83
C ASP A 63 -1.40 10.77 9.37
N ASN A 64 -0.50 10.14 8.61
CA ASN A 64 -0.71 9.90 7.18
C ASN A 64 -1.66 8.72 6.89
N MET A 65 -1.96 7.91 7.90
CA MET A 65 -2.88 6.78 7.80
C MET A 65 -3.72 6.69 9.09
N PRO A 66 -4.80 7.49 9.21
CA PRO A 66 -5.52 7.70 10.45
C PRO A 66 -6.48 6.53 10.79
N LEU A 67 -5.93 5.34 11.03
CA LEU A 67 -6.69 4.14 11.35
C LEU A 67 -7.48 4.27 12.66
N ASP A 68 -6.93 5.00 13.64
CA ASP A 68 -7.58 5.26 14.92
C ASP A 68 -8.80 6.18 14.76
N LEU A 69 -8.81 7.11 13.80
CA LEU A 69 -9.99 7.91 13.49
C LEU A 69 -11.11 7.01 12.94
N ALA A 70 -10.81 6.12 11.99
CA ALA A 70 -11.81 5.19 11.47
C ALA A 70 -12.39 4.28 12.56
N ALA A 71 -11.54 3.79 13.47
CA ALA A 71 -11.98 3.00 14.63
C ALA A 71 -12.90 3.81 15.57
N LYS A 72 -12.56 5.08 15.89
CA LYS A 72 -13.39 5.99 16.70
C LYS A 72 -14.73 6.28 16.03
N MET A 73 -14.79 6.30 14.71
CA MET A 73 -16.01 6.47 13.92
C MET A 73 -16.84 5.18 13.82
N GLY A 74 -16.46 4.09 14.51
CA GLY A 74 -17.24 2.87 14.62
C GLY A 74 -16.90 1.77 13.62
N ALA A 75 -15.76 1.86 12.91
CA ALA A 75 -15.32 0.80 12.03
C ALA A 75 -15.04 -0.50 12.83
N ALA A 76 -15.52 -1.64 12.33
CA ALA A 76 -15.26 -2.97 12.88
C ALA A 76 -14.01 -3.63 12.24
N GLU A 77 -13.67 -3.24 11.01
CA GLU A 77 -12.49 -3.66 10.27
C GLU A 77 -11.88 -2.43 9.58
N LEU A 78 -10.57 -2.47 9.35
CA LEU A 78 -9.83 -1.37 8.75
C LEU A 78 -9.19 -1.80 7.41
N LEU A 79 -9.34 -0.97 6.40
CA LEU A 79 -8.62 -1.07 5.14
C LEU A 79 -7.85 0.23 4.93
N GLY A 80 -6.53 0.17 5.08
CA GLY A 80 -5.63 1.28 4.77
C GLY A 80 -5.14 1.19 3.32
N VAL A 81 -4.89 2.34 2.69
CA VAL A 81 -4.22 2.43 1.41
C VAL A 81 -2.96 3.27 1.62
N ASP A 82 -1.80 2.62 1.48
CA ASP A 82 -0.50 3.28 1.60
C ASP A 82 0.01 3.64 0.20
N MET A 83 0.03 4.93 -0.07
CA MET A 83 0.48 5.49 -1.35
C MET A 83 1.94 5.95 -1.29
N ASP A 84 2.70 5.52 -0.27
CA ASP A 84 4.09 5.92 -0.05
C ASP A 84 4.28 7.45 -0.02
N GLY A 85 3.24 8.15 0.42
CA GLY A 85 3.22 9.60 0.50
C GLY A 85 4.08 10.14 1.64
N ILE A 86 4.58 11.37 1.48
CA ILE A 86 5.35 12.06 2.52
C ILE A 86 4.49 12.24 3.76
N GLY A 87 4.96 11.71 4.91
CA GLY A 87 4.24 11.88 6.16
C GLY A 87 4.61 10.84 7.22
N ILE A 88 3.97 10.94 8.38
CA ILE A 88 4.17 10.02 9.50
C ILE A 88 3.02 9.01 9.51
N VAL A 89 3.34 7.74 9.28
CA VAL A 89 2.41 6.63 9.51
C VAL A 89 2.55 6.17 10.95
N ARG A 90 1.48 6.29 11.72
CA ARG A 90 1.45 5.85 13.13
C ARG A 90 1.28 4.34 13.23
N PRO A 91 1.85 3.70 14.26
CA PRO A 91 1.53 2.30 14.57
C PRO A 91 0.03 2.11 14.79
N ASN A 92 -0.52 1.03 14.23
CA ASN A 92 -1.91 0.67 14.49
C ASN A 92 -2.06 0.13 15.92
N THR A 93 -2.75 0.86 16.76
CA THR A 93 -3.04 0.50 18.15
C THR A 93 -4.51 0.19 18.41
N THR A 94 -5.33 0.11 17.34
CA THR A 94 -6.79 -0.07 17.47
C THR A 94 -7.19 -1.46 17.92
N GLY A 95 -6.34 -2.48 17.72
CA GLY A 95 -6.67 -3.89 17.94
C GLY A 95 -7.67 -4.47 16.92
N LEU A 96 -8.13 -3.69 15.95
CA LEU A 96 -9.08 -4.15 14.94
C LEU A 96 -8.39 -4.92 13.80
N PRO A 97 -9.09 -5.88 13.17
CA PRO A 97 -8.63 -6.51 11.96
C PRO A 97 -8.28 -5.45 10.91
N THR A 98 -7.04 -5.45 10.43
CA THR A 98 -6.54 -4.40 9.55
C THR A 98 -5.86 -5.01 8.34
N ARG A 99 -6.21 -4.52 7.17
CA ARG A 99 -5.53 -4.79 5.91
C ARG A 99 -4.98 -3.50 5.33
N ILE A 100 -3.81 -3.56 4.71
CA ILE A 100 -3.20 -2.38 4.08
C ILE A 100 -2.85 -2.74 2.64
N VAL A 101 -3.41 -2.02 1.68
CA VAL A 101 -2.99 -2.04 0.28
C VAL A 101 -1.71 -1.22 0.20
N ARG A 102 -0.65 -1.82 -0.33
CA ARG A 102 0.64 -1.17 -0.56
C ARG A 102 1.23 -1.65 -1.86
N SER A 103 1.75 -0.75 -2.67
CA SER A 103 2.48 -1.13 -3.87
C SER A 103 3.85 -1.70 -3.52
N HIS A 104 4.27 -2.68 -4.33
CA HIS A 104 5.66 -3.15 -4.36
C HIS A 104 6.56 -2.19 -5.15
N TRP A 105 5.97 -1.50 -6.13
CA TRP A 105 6.65 -0.61 -7.05
C TRP A 105 6.68 0.83 -6.52
N ASP A 106 7.74 1.55 -6.90
CA ASP A 106 7.85 2.98 -6.67
C ASP A 106 6.73 3.73 -7.40
N LEU A 107 5.91 4.45 -6.66
CA LEU A 107 4.80 5.24 -7.21
C LEU A 107 5.25 6.60 -7.76
N GLY A 108 6.53 6.95 -7.57
CA GLY A 108 7.10 8.23 -7.98
C GLY A 108 6.80 9.39 -7.03
N PRO A 109 7.25 10.60 -7.35
CA PRO A 109 7.11 11.76 -6.47
C PRO A 109 5.65 12.14 -6.21
N THR A 110 5.31 12.40 -4.94
CA THR A 110 3.94 12.68 -4.47
C THR A 110 3.27 13.89 -5.15
N LEU A 111 4.03 14.90 -5.56
CA LEU A 111 3.50 16.13 -6.17
C LEU A 111 3.78 16.22 -7.67
N ASP A 112 4.11 15.11 -8.31
CA ASP A 112 4.27 15.03 -9.75
C ASP A 112 2.98 14.54 -10.41
N PHE A 113 2.28 15.46 -11.05
CA PHE A 113 0.98 15.22 -11.69
C PHE A 113 1.11 14.73 -13.14
N ASP A 114 1.97 13.74 -13.37
CA ASP A 114 2.12 13.09 -14.68
C ASP A 114 0.93 12.14 -14.96
N PRO A 115 0.19 12.34 -16.08
CA PRO A 115 -0.98 11.51 -16.39
C PRO A 115 -0.66 10.05 -16.67
N ALA A 116 0.48 9.75 -17.29
CA ALA A 116 0.88 8.38 -17.60
C ALA A 116 1.21 7.62 -16.32
N ARG A 117 1.99 8.26 -15.41
CA ARG A 117 2.27 7.71 -14.08
C ARG A 117 1.00 7.53 -13.25
N ALA A 118 0.08 8.50 -13.27
CA ALA A 118 -1.19 8.37 -12.58
C ALA A 118 -2.00 7.18 -13.10
N GLY A 119 -2.06 6.96 -14.41
CA GLY A 119 -2.70 5.79 -15.02
C GLY A 119 -2.06 4.48 -14.59
N ARG A 120 -0.72 4.39 -14.63
CA ARG A 120 0.04 3.25 -14.11
C ARG A 120 -0.27 2.98 -12.63
N ASN A 121 -0.20 4.00 -11.79
CA ASN A 121 -0.41 3.85 -10.34
C ASN A 121 -1.84 3.41 -10.01
N ILE A 122 -2.84 3.81 -10.80
CA ILE A 122 -4.22 3.31 -10.68
C ILE A 122 -4.27 1.81 -10.98
N ALA A 123 -3.61 1.35 -12.04
CA ALA A 123 -3.53 -0.07 -12.37
C ALA A 123 -2.81 -0.87 -11.27
N LEU A 124 -1.67 -0.38 -10.79
CA LEU A 124 -0.94 -1.00 -9.67
C LEU A 124 -1.82 -1.14 -8.43
N GLY A 125 -2.49 -0.07 -7.99
CA GLY A 125 -3.39 -0.11 -6.84
C GLY A 125 -4.56 -1.08 -7.00
N TYR A 126 -5.08 -1.23 -8.21
CA TYR A 126 -6.11 -2.21 -8.52
C TYR A 126 -5.59 -3.64 -8.32
N PHE A 127 -4.44 -3.99 -8.90
CA PHE A 127 -3.86 -5.32 -8.76
C PHE A 127 -3.34 -5.59 -7.36
N ASP A 128 -2.77 -4.61 -6.66
CA ASP A 128 -2.38 -4.73 -5.26
C ASP A 128 -3.57 -5.06 -4.37
N THR A 129 -4.72 -4.44 -4.65
CA THR A 129 -5.98 -4.74 -3.95
C THR A 129 -6.46 -6.16 -4.24
N LEU A 130 -6.43 -6.59 -5.50
CA LEU A 130 -6.80 -7.98 -5.87
C LEU A 130 -5.90 -9.01 -5.15
N ARG A 131 -4.59 -8.74 -5.06
CA ARG A 131 -3.66 -9.61 -4.31
C ARG A 131 -3.98 -9.65 -2.82
N LEU A 132 -4.26 -8.51 -2.22
CA LEU A 132 -4.62 -8.41 -0.81
C LEU A 132 -5.85 -9.25 -0.48
N PHE A 133 -6.82 -9.32 -1.39
CA PHE A 133 -8.04 -10.11 -1.24
C PHE A 133 -7.95 -11.54 -1.82
N GLY A 134 -6.75 -11.98 -2.22
CA GLY A 134 -6.50 -13.33 -2.72
C GLY A 134 -7.15 -13.64 -4.08
N ARG A 135 -7.46 -12.60 -4.87
CA ARG A 135 -8.06 -12.74 -6.21
C ARG A 135 -7.01 -12.95 -7.31
N CYS A 136 -5.76 -12.65 -7.02
CA CYS A 136 -4.60 -13.01 -7.84
C CYS A 136 -3.41 -13.33 -6.94
N GLY A 137 -2.42 -14.03 -7.48
CA GLY A 137 -1.15 -14.35 -6.84
C GLY A 137 -0.06 -13.34 -7.14
N GLY A 138 1.16 -13.65 -6.68
CA GLY A 138 2.35 -12.84 -6.90
C GLY A 138 2.63 -11.83 -5.78
N THR A 139 3.76 -11.16 -5.88
CA THR A 139 4.21 -10.12 -4.94
C THR A 139 4.43 -8.80 -5.66
N ALA A 140 5.31 -8.77 -6.64
CA ALA A 140 5.58 -7.61 -7.49
C ALA A 140 4.59 -7.55 -8.66
N TYR A 141 4.38 -8.68 -9.34
CA TYR A 141 3.45 -8.81 -10.45
C TYR A 141 2.14 -9.46 -10.01
N ALA A 142 1.05 -9.08 -10.66
CA ALA A 142 -0.25 -9.72 -10.45
C ALA A 142 -0.39 -10.92 -11.38
N MET A 143 -0.54 -12.11 -10.81
CA MET A 143 -0.69 -13.36 -11.56
C MET A 143 -2.08 -13.94 -11.35
N LEU A 144 -2.81 -14.13 -12.44
CA LEU A 144 -4.14 -14.73 -12.38
C LEU A 144 -4.06 -16.21 -11.98
N PRO A 145 -4.97 -16.70 -11.14
CA PRO A 145 -4.91 -18.07 -10.62
C PRO A 145 -5.35 -19.16 -11.63
N ASP A 146 -5.45 -18.82 -12.91
CA ASP A 146 -6.12 -19.64 -13.93
C ASP A 146 -5.46 -20.99 -14.23
N ASN A 147 -4.32 -21.30 -13.61
CA ASN A 147 -3.66 -22.57 -13.86
C ASN A 147 -2.83 -23.06 -12.68
N GLU A 148 -3.48 -23.47 -11.59
CA GLU A 148 -2.78 -24.04 -10.41
C GLU A 148 -1.89 -25.24 -10.80
N GLU A 149 -2.32 -26.06 -11.76
CA GLU A 149 -1.56 -27.22 -12.22
C GLU A 149 -0.29 -26.79 -12.97
N PHE A 150 -0.39 -25.75 -13.81
CA PHE A 150 0.77 -25.18 -14.49
C PHE A 150 1.78 -24.60 -13.48
N LEU A 151 1.30 -23.82 -12.52
CA LEU A 151 2.13 -23.21 -11.49
C LEU A 151 2.83 -24.26 -10.61
N ALA A 152 2.12 -25.32 -10.26
CA ALA A 152 2.69 -26.43 -9.48
C ALA A 152 3.80 -27.15 -10.28
N ARG A 153 3.56 -27.47 -11.54
CA ARG A 153 4.56 -28.08 -12.44
C ARG A 153 5.76 -27.16 -12.67
N PHE A 154 5.52 -25.87 -12.87
CA PHE A 154 6.58 -24.89 -13.04
C PHE A 154 7.45 -24.81 -11.79
N ALA A 155 6.84 -24.72 -10.61
CA ALA A 155 7.56 -24.70 -9.34
C ALA A 155 8.42 -25.96 -9.13
N GLU A 156 7.89 -27.13 -9.46
CA GLU A 156 8.63 -28.39 -9.37
C GLU A 156 9.84 -28.41 -10.33
N GLN A 157 9.64 -28.02 -11.59
CA GLN A 157 10.72 -27.96 -12.58
C GLN A 157 11.80 -26.93 -12.20
N TYR A 158 11.37 -25.77 -11.69
CA TYR A 158 12.29 -24.75 -11.22
C TYR A 158 13.14 -25.24 -10.05
N GLN A 159 12.55 -25.93 -9.07
CA GLN A 159 13.30 -26.50 -7.95
C GLN A 159 14.32 -27.55 -8.41
N LYS A 160 13.97 -28.37 -9.40
CA LYS A 160 14.91 -29.33 -10.00
C LYS A 160 16.08 -28.62 -10.69
N LEU A 161 15.76 -27.60 -11.52
CA LEU A 161 16.80 -26.81 -12.21
C LEU A 161 17.69 -26.08 -11.21
N LEU A 162 17.12 -25.49 -10.17
CA LEU A 162 17.87 -24.82 -9.11
C LEU A 162 18.83 -25.79 -8.41
N ALA A 163 18.36 -26.98 -8.08
CA ALA A 163 19.19 -28.02 -7.47
C ALA A 163 20.36 -28.47 -8.39
N GLU A 164 20.08 -28.60 -9.70
CA GLU A 164 21.13 -28.94 -10.69
C GLU A 164 22.17 -27.83 -10.84
N VAL A 165 21.74 -26.56 -10.88
CA VAL A 165 22.64 -25.40 -10.97
C VAL A 165 23.50 -25.29 -9.72
N CYS A 166 22.91 -25.44 -8.53
CA CYS A 166 23.67 -25.45 -7.26
C CYS A 166 24.67 -26.61 -7.17
N ALA A 167 24.33 -27.79 -7.71
CA ALA A 167 25.22 -28.92 -7.75
C ALA A 167 26.43 -28.73 -8.69
N ARG A 168 26.24 -27.98 -9.79
CA ARG A 168 27.30 -27.71 -10.79
C ARG A 168 28.13 -26.47 -10.48
N ALA A 169 27.59 -25.54 -9.73
CA ALA A 169 28.22 -24.27 -9.36
C ALA A 169 28.01 -23.99 -7.86
N PRO A 170 28.67 -24.76 -6.98
CA PRO A 170 28.48 -24.62 -5.53
C PRO A 170 28.97 -23.27 -4.99
N GLU A 171 29.79 -22.54 -5.74
CA GLU A 171 30.21 -21.18 -5.43
C GLU A 171 29.10 -20.13 -5.61
N ILE A 172 28.03 -20.48 -6.32
CA ILE A 172 26.87 -19.60 -6.53
C ILE A 172 25.83 -19.90 -5.46
N ASP A 173 25.84 -19.14 -4.37
CA ASP A 173 24.81 -19.28 -3.34
C ASP A 173 23.47 -18.67 -3.79
N LEU A 174 22.79 -19.41 -4.67
CA LEU A 174 21.44 -19.06 -5.13
C LEU A 174 20.40 -19.23 -4.01
N VAL A 175 20.68 -20.10 -3.02
CA VAL A 175 19.80 -20.32 -1.87
C VAL A 175 19.84 -19.11 -0.97
N GLU A 176 21.02 -18.55 -0.68
CA GLU A 176 21.16 -17.34 0.11
C GLU A 176 20.62 -16.12 -0.63
N LYS A 177 20.86 -15.98 -1.95
CA LYS A 177 20.26 -14.92 -2.76
C LYS A 177 18.73 -14.99 -2.77
N ASN A 178 18.16 -16.18 -2.95
CA ASN A 178 16.71 -16.37 -2.85
C ASN A 178 16.19 -16.10 -1.43
N ALA A 179 16.94 -16.44 -0.38
CA ALA A 179 16.57 -16.13 0.99
C ALA A 179 16.62 -14.61 1.27
N ARG A 180 17.63 -13.91 0.74
CA ARG A 180 17.71 -12.44 0.81
C ARG A 180 16.61 -11.75 0.02
N LEU A 181 16.28 -12.27 -1.16
CA LEU A 181 15.12 -11.77 -1.92
C LEU A 181 13.82 -11.98 -1.14
N ARG A 182 13.61 -13.15 -0.53
CA ARG A 182 12.45 -13.42 0.33
C ARG A 182 12.42 -12.54 1.59
N ALA A 183 13.58 -12.19 2.15
CA ALA A 183 13.69 -11.32 3.33
C ALA A 183 13.39 -9.85 2.98
N ASN A 184 13.74 -9.42 1.77
CA ASN A 184 13.42 -8.08 1.26
C ASN A 184 11.95 -7.94 0.82
N TYR A 185 11.21 -9.05 0.72
CA TYR A 185 9.77 -9.07 0.52
C TYR A 185 9.09 -9.46 1.85
N PRO A 186 8.92 -8.55 2.80
CA PRO A 186 8.24 -8.85 4.04
C PRO A 186 6.85 -9.38 3.71
N ALA A 187 6.54 -10.56 4.22
CA ALA A 187 5.21 -11.16 4.07
C ALA A 187 4.19 -10.26 4.78
N PRO A 188 3.40 -9.43 4.09
CA PRO A 188 2.54 -8.50 4.79
C PRO A 188 1.33 -9.17 5.42
N TYR A 189 0.97 -10.42 5.06
CA TYR A 189 -0.30 -11.00 5.51
C TYR A 189 -0.27 -12.52 5.58
N ALA A 190 -1.09 -13.07 6.50
CA ALA A 190 -1.34 -14.50 6.56
C ALA A 190 -1.84 -15.01 5.20
N PRO A 191 -1.26 -16.09 4.65
CA PRO A 191 -1.65 -16.58 3.35
C PRO A 191 -3.12 -16.99 3.37
N ASN A 192 -3.87 -16.56 2.36
CA ASN A 192 -5.13 -17.22 2.04
C ASN A 192 -4.77 -18.69 1.73
N PRO A 193 -5.31 -19.67 2.45
CA PRO A 193 -4.97 -21.09 2.26
C PRO A 193 -5.31 -21.62 0.86
N SER A 194 -6.11 -20.90 0.08
CA SER A 194 -6.48 -21.22 -1.31
C SER A 194 -5.64 -20.47 -2.35
N ALA A 195 -4.74 -19.55 -1.96
CA ALA A 195 -3.86 -18.89 -2.92
C ALA A 195 -2.64 -19.80 -3.23
N PRO A 196 -2.18 -19.85 -4.50
CA PRO A 196 -0.96 -20.55 -4.85
C PRO A 196 0.18 -20.07 -3.94
N THR A 197 0.93 -21.01 -3.38
CA THR A 197 1.98 -20.71 -2.41
C THR A 197 2.93 -19.69 -3.03
N ARG A 198 3.18 -18.56 -2.37
CA ARG A 198 4.07 -17.47 -2.82
C ARG A 198 5.42 -17.98 -3.33
N GLY A 199 5.91 -19.08 -2.75
CA GLY A 199 7.14 -19.73 -3.18
C GLY A 199 7.10 -20.28 -4.61
N ALA A 200 5.93 -20.59 -5.16
CA ALA A 200 5.79 -21.08 -6.53
C ALA A 200 5.84 -19.95 -7.57
N LEU A 201 5.46 -18.72 -7.20
CA LEU A 201 5.41 -17.57 -8.11
C LEU A 201 6.70 -16.75 -8.10
N ALA A 202 7.48 -16.78 -7.02
CA ALA A 202 8.73 -16.02 -6.90
C ALA A 202 9.71 -16.22 -8.09
N PRO A 203 9.88 -17.43 -8.65
CA PRO A 203 10.73 -17.63 -9.83
C PRO A 203 10.21 -16.95 -11.09
N LEU A 204 8.89 -16.88 -11.26
CA LEU A 204 8.28 -16.20 -12.41
C LEU A 204 8.43 -14.69 -12.30
N GLU A 205 8.27 -14.14 -11.10
CA GLU A 205 8.50 -12.72 -10.82
C GLU A 205 9.95 -12.32 -11.10
N LEU A 206 10.92 -13.12 -10.62
CA LEU A 206 12.33 -12.89 -10.89
C LEU A 206 12.67 -12.96 -12.38
N ALA A 207 12.07 -13.91 -13.11
CA ALA A 207 12.25 -14.01 -14.55
C ALA A 207 11.66 -12.78 -15.27
N ALA A 208 10.49 -12.31 -14.85
CA ALA A 208 9.85 -11.13 -15.42
C ALA A 208 10.71 -9.88 -15.20
N GLU A 209 11.21 -9.67 -14.00
CA GLU A 209 12.15 -8.56 -13.71
C GLU A 209 13.41 -8.64 -14.59
N HIS A 210 13.98 -9.84 -14.75
CA HIS A 210 15.22 -10.02 -15.50
C HIS A 210 15.06 -9.74 -17.00
N VAL A 211 13.92 -10.06 -17.59
CA VAL A 211 13.62 -9.78 -19.00
C VAL A 211 12.99 -8.41 -19.23
N GLY A 212 12.82 -7.62 -18.16
CA GLY A 212 12.29 -6.26 -18.25
C GLY A 212 10.81 -6.23 -18.65
N VAL A 213 10.01 -7.18 -18.13
CA VAL A 213 8.55 -7.13 -18.30
C VAL A 213 8.03 -5.86 -17.66
N PRO A 214 7.22 -5.04 -18.36
CA PRO A 214 6.62 -3.84 -17.76
C PRO A 214 5.81 -4.15 -16.51
N GLU A 215 5.72 -3.17 -15.63
CA GLU A 215 5.00 -3.26 -14.35
C GLU A 215 3.47 -3.22 -14.55
N ASP A 216 3.00 -2.75 -15.71
CA ASP A 216 1.60 -2.52 -16.11
C ASP A 216 0.99 -3.66 -16.96
#